data_5ed947fe2450cc86a7dddf6a339f2dbe
#
_entry.id   5ed947fe2450cc86a7dddf6a339f2dbe
#
_cell.length_a   1.000
_cell.length_b   1.000
_cell.length_c   1.000
_cell.angle_alpha   90.00
_cell.angle_beta   90.00
_cell.angle_gamma   90.00
#
_symmetry.space_group_name_H-M   'P 1'
#
loop_
_entity.id
_entity.type
_entity.pdbx_description
1 polymer ?
#
loop_
_entity_poly.entity_id
_entity_poly.type
_entity_poly.pdbx_seq_one_letter_code
_entity_poly.pdbx_strand_id
1 'polypeptide(L)'
;MTNPNMMPVRRDIRFALPPERAKDWHVQGVPVTHFMNALSLLFPAGERFFMDSVRHYRDRIEEPELKKQVLGFIGQEAMHTREHIEYNDLLQSAGLPAHKLDKRLWTILGFFRKTMPHSMQLAATIALEHYTAILANQLLSGHEHRIDGSVEGYRQMWMWHAMEETEHKAVSYDVWNAVMKPGLGSYLLRTGTMLLTTVMFWTIVFDFHVRLMLAHRRKHGRFGGMWRLVKYLYSPKNGVLPSIAGEWLDYFRPGFHPWDHDNHQYLEGLDTLLANIDATNARYAAQAAPRRVPLHPVAQA
;
A
#
# COMPACT_ATOMS: atom_id res chain seq x y z
N MET A 1 15.16 16.08 -9.27
CA MET A 1 16.49 15.45 -9.17
C MET A 1 16.28 14.06 -8.63
N THR A 2 16.58 13.03 -9.42
CA THR A 2 16.55 11.65 -8.92
C THR A 2 17.54 11.55 -7.77
N ASN A 3 17.15 10.96 -6.66
CA ASN A 3 18.10 10.66 -5.61
C ASN A 3 18.88 9.39 -6.02
N PRO A 4 20.14 9.51 -6.46
CA PRO A 4 20.88 8.39 -7.04
C PRO A 4 21.19 7.26 -6.04
N ASN A 5 20.93 7.48 -4.75
CA ASN A 5 21.25 6.51 -3.70
C ASN A 5 20.08 5.60 -3.32
N MET A 6 18.89 5.77 -3.94
CA MET A 6 17.73 4.95 -3.64
C MET A 6 17.46 3.98 -4.78
N MET A 7 17.93 2.76 -4.60
CA MET A 7 17.67 1.66 -5.49
C MET A 7 16.67 0.71 -4.82
N PRO A 8 15.43 0.60 -5.29
CA PRO A 8 14.49 -0.38 -4.76
C PRO A 8 15.07 -1.80 -4.86
N VAL A 9 15.13 -2.49 -3.74
CA VAL A 9 15.68 -3.85 -3.65
C VAL A 9 14.56 -4.84 -3.37
N ARG A 10 14.35 -5.78 -4.28
CA ARG A 10 13.39 -6.87 -4.05
C ARG A 10 13.85 -7.75 -2.90
N ARG A 11 12.99 -7.87 -1.87
CA ARG A 11 13.19 -8.77 -0.72
C ARG A 11 12.12 -9.84 -0.71
N ASP A 12 12.52 -11.10 -0.64
CA ASP A 12 11.60 -12.25 -0.55
C ASP A 12 11.35 -12.59 0.91
N ILE A 13 10.49 -11.82 1.56
CA ILE A 13 10.18 -11.93 2.98
C ILE A 13 8.83 -12.63 3.16
N ARG A 14 8.69 -13.37 4.26
CA ARG A 14 7.45 -14.01 4.69
C ARG A 14 7.12 -13.57 6.11
N PHE A 15 5.83 -13.50 6.42
CA PHE A 15 5.36 -13.03 7.72
C PHE A 15 4.55 -14.10 8.43
N ALA A 16 4.85 -14.30 9.73
CA ALA A 16 4.04 -15.13 10.59
C ALA A 16 2.80 -14.35 11.04
N LEU A 17 1.72 -14.49 10.29
CA LEU A 17 0.42 -13.85 10.59
C LEU A 17 -0.49 -14.84 11.32
N PRO A 18 -0.76 -14.68 12.64
CA PRO A 18 -1.69 -15.54 13.36
C PRO A 18 -3.11 -15.43 12.75
N PRO A 19 -3.67 -16.54 12.18
CA PRO A 19 -4.95 -16.49 11.47
C PRO A 19 -6.12 -16.03 12.35
N GLU A 20 -6.12 -16.44 13.62
CA GLU A 20 -7.16 -16.12 14.59
C GLU A 20 -7.22 -14.62 14.92
N ARG A 21 -6.11 -13.90 14.68
CA ARG A 21 -5.98 -12.47 14.95
C ARG A 21 -6.26 -11.58 13.73
N ALA A 22 -6.49 -12.13 12.55
CA ALA A 22 -6.76 -11.36 11.32
C ALA A 22 -7.91 -10.33 11.48
N LYS A 23 -8.88 -10.62 12.33
CA LYS A 23 -10.06 -9.79 12.57
C LYS A 23 -9.88 -8.72 13.66
N ASP A 24 -8.79 -8.77 14.48
CA ASP A 24 -8.61 -7.92 15.67
C ASP A 24 -7.14 -7.68 16.04
N TRP A 25 -6.23 -7.71 15.08
CA TRP A 25 -4.79 -7.64 15.31
C TRP A 25 -4.28 -6.26 15.78
N HIS A 26 -5.00 -5.17 15.48
CA HIS A 26 -4.55 -3.81 15.77
C HIS A 26 -4.85 -3.43 17.23
N VAL A 27 -3.88 -2.83 17.93
CA VAL A 27 -3.96 -2.43 19.35
C VAL A 27 -5.16 -1.51 19.66
N GLN A 28 -5.56 -0.68 18.71
CA GLN A 28 -6.72 0.21 18.87
C GLN A 28 -8.08 -0.47 18.64
N GLY A 29 -8.07 -1.78 18.35
CA GLY A 29 -9.25 -2.63 18.29
C GLY A 29 -9.85 -2.79 16.89
N VAL A 30 -10.99 -3.48 16.86
CA VAL A 30 -11.65 -3.96 15.64
C VAL A 30 -11.90 -2.88 14.57
N PRO A 31 -12.39 -1.66 14.89
CA PRO A 31 -12.63 -0.67 13.85
C PRO A 31 -11.36 -0.22 13.13
N VAL A 32 -10.24 -0.03 13.85
CA VAL A 32 -8.96 0.32 13.23
C VAL A 32 -8.35 -0.88 12.51
N THR A 33 -8.46 -2.10 13.07
CA THR A 33 -8.09 -3.34 12.35
C THR A 33 -8.76 -3.40 10.99
N HIS A 34 -10.08 -3.17 10.91
CA HIS A 34 -10.78 -3.26 9.63
C HIS A 34 -10.51 -2.08 8.70
N PHE A 35 -10.08 -0.93 9.20
CA PHE A 35 -9.57 0.13 8.36
C PHE A 35 -8.28 -0.30 7.64
N MET A 36 -7.32 -0.87 8.38
CA MET A 36 -6.09 -1.42 7.81
C MET A 36 -6.38 -2.62 6.89
N ASN A 37 -7.31 -3.50 7.28
CA ASN A 37 -7.74 -4.61 6.43
C ASN A 37 -8.39 -4.13 5.11
N ALA A 38 -9.11 -3.01 5.12
CA ALA A 38 -9.65 -2.41 3.90
C ALA A 38 -8.54 -1.90 2.98
N LEU A 39 -7.49 -1.30 3.52
CA LEU A 39 -6.30 -0.91 2.75
C LEU A 39 -5.60 -2.15 2.16
N SER A 40 -5.38 -3.20 2.98
CA SER A 40 -4.78 -4.46 2.51
C SER A 40 -5.52 -5.06 1.30
N LEU A 41 -6.84 -4.97 1.27
CA LEU A 41 -7.66 -5.46 0.16
C LEU A 41 -7.47 -4.66 -1.15
N LEU A 42 -6.91 -3.45 -1.08
CA LEU A 42 -6.67 -2.64 -2.26
C LEU A 42 -5.35 -2.97 -2.94
N PHE A 43 -4.36 -3.47 -2.20
CA PHE A 43 -3.00 -3.65 -2.69
C PHE A 43 -2.89 -4.65 -3.84
N PRO A 44 -3.40 -5.90 -3.78
CA PRO A 44 -3.13 -6.86 -4.85
C PRO A 44 -3.54 -6.38 -6.25
N ALA A 45 -4.72 -5.79 -6.36
CA ALA A 45 -5.20 -5.26 -7.64
C ALA A 45 -4.56 -3.90 -8.00
N GLY A 46 -4.30 -3.05 -7.00
CA GLY A 46 -3.65 -1.74 -7.15
C GLY A 46 -2.21 -1.88 -7.63
N GLU A 47 -1.39 -2.64 -6.94
CA GLU A 47 0.02 -2.87 -7.25
C GLU A 47 0.18 -3.54 -8.62
N ARG A 48 -0.71 -4.48 -8.97
CA ARG A 48 -0.73 -5.01 -10.33
C ARG A 48 -1.01 -3.93 -11.36
N PHE A 49 -1.92 -3.02 -11.08
CA PHE A 49 -2.19 -1.88 -11.94
C PHE A 49 -0.96 -0.96 -12.06
N PHE A 50 -0.22 -0.71 -10.97
CA PHE A 50 1.01 0.08 -10.96
C PHE A 50 2.08 -0.56 -11.84
N MET A 51 2.38 -1.83 -11.58
CA MET A 51 3.36 -2.59 -12.37
C MET A 51 3.05 -2.56 -13.87
N ASP A 52 1.79 -2.78 -14.26
CA ASP A 52 1.39 -2.82 -15.67
C ASP A 52 1.47 -1.44 -16.32
N SER A 53 1.11 -0.35 -15.61
CA SER A 53 1.20 1.01 -16.13
C SER A 53 2.64 1.46 -16.34
N VAL A 54 3.55 1.14 -15.42
CA VAL A 54 4.97 1.46 -15.52
C VAL A 54 5.64 0.61 -16.62
N ARG A 55 5.33 -0.70 -16.70
CA ARG A 55 5.85 -1.60 -17.74
C ARG A 55 5.53 -1.11 -19.15
N HIS A 56 4.36 -0.51 -19.36
CA HIS A 56 3.97 0.01 -20.67
C HIS A 56 4.98 1.03 -21.20
N TYR A 57 5.64 1.78 -20.33
CA TYR A 57 6.58 2.82 -20.71
C TYR A 57 8.05 2.39 -20.62
N ARG A 58 8.37 1.18 -20.17
CA ARG A 58 9.73 0.70 -19.91
C ARG A 58 10.67 0.90 -21.10
N ASP A 59 10.21 0.61 -22.31
CA ASP A 59 11.04 0.69 -23.52
C ASP A 59 11.25 2.14 -24.01
N ARG A 60 10.53 3.11 -23.44
CA ARG A 60 10.67 4.54 -23.72
C ARG A 60 11.59 5.26 -22.74
N ILE A 61 12.00 4.58 -21.67
CA ILE A 61 12.96 5.13 -20.70
C ILE A 61 14.35 4.96 -21.33
N GLU A 62 15.13 6.03 -21.39
CA GLU A 62 16.49 6.01 -21.94
C GLU A 62 17.54 5.86 -20.85
N GLU A 63 17.30 6.45 -19.67
CA GLU A 63 18.23 6.47 -18.56
C GLU A 63 18.44 5.06 -17.96
N PRO A 64 19.67 4.53 -17.92
CA PRO A 64 19.93 3.18 -17.44
C PRO A 64 19.61 2.99 -15.96
N GLU A 65 19.79 4.02 -15.14
CA GLU A 65 19.54 3.97 -13.70
C GLU A 65 18.04 3.88 -13.41
N LEU A 66 17.23 4.70 -14.10
CA LEU A 66 15.77 4.62 -13.97
C LEU A 66 15.24 3.25 -14.45
N LYS A 67 15.84 2.64 -15.46
CA LYS A 67 15.50 1.26 -15.87
C LYS A 67 15.72 0.25 -14.75
N LYS A 68 16.82 0.37 -13.99
CA LYS A 68 17.10 -0.49 -12.84
C LYS A 68 16.11 -0.23 -11.71
N GLN A 69 15.83 1.05 -11.41
CA GLN A 69 14.84 1.42 -10.38
C GLN A 69 13.45 0.86 -10.73
N VAL A 70 13.04 0.92 -12.00
CA VAL A 70 11.77 0.32 -12.46
C VAL A 70 11.75 -1.20 -12.26
N LEU A 71 12.86 -1.89 -12.48
CA LEU A 71 12.93 -3.35 -12.20
C LEU A 71 12.83 -3.64 -10.71
N GLY A 72 13.51 -2.86 -9.89
CA GLY A 72 13.43 -2.96 -8.42
C GLY A 72 12.02 -2.70 -7.91
N PHE A 73 11.38 -1.61 -8.36
CA PHE A 73 9.98 -1.26 -8.09
C PHE A 73 9.03 -2.41 -8.42
N ILE A 74 9.08 -2.92 -9.66
CA ILE A 74 8.24 -4.06 -10.06
C ILE A 74 8.51 -5.30 -9.19
N GLY A 75 9.76 -5.47 -8.74
CA GLY A 75 10.15 -6.56 -7.85
C GLY A 75 9.54 -6.42 -6.44
N GLN A 76 9.55 -5.22 -5.85
CA GLN A 76 8.95 -4.94 -4.55
C GLN A 76 7.43 -5.07 -4.61
N GLU A 77 6.78 -4.44 -5.60
CA GLU A 77 5.33 -4.53 -5.81
C GLU A 77 4.83 -5.98 -5.95
N ALA A 78 5.61 -6.84 -6.61
CA ALA A 78 5.26 -8.26 -6.71
C ALA A 78 5.33 -8.98 -5.36
N MET A 79 6.22 -8.58 -4.45
CA MET A 79 6.32 -9.14 -3.11
C MET A 79 5.20 -8.60 -2.21
N HIS A 80 4.90 -7.30 -2.26
CA HIS A 80 3.75 -6.69 -1.58
C HIS A 80 2.45 -7.38 -1.97
N THR A 81 2.18 -7.50 -3.27
CA THR A 81 1.01 -8.22 -3.81
C THR A 81 0.87 -9.61 -3.20
N ARG A 82 1.95 -10.39 -3.16
CA ARG A 82 1.94 -11.75 -2.61
C ARG A 82 1.56 -11.77 -1.13
N GLU A 83 2.20 -10.93 -0.32
CA GLU A 83 1.96 -10.91 1.12
C GLU A 83 0.54 -10.40 1.45
N HIS A 84 0.03 -9.43 0.70
CA HIS A 84 -1.34 -8.97 0.86
C HIS A 84 -2.38 -9.99 0.38
N ILE A 85 -2.10 -10.83 -0.61
CA ILE A 85 -2.96 -11.97 -0.97
C ILE A 85 -3.04 -12.95 0.20
N GLU A 86 -1.91 -13.35 0.79
CA GLU A 86 -1.88 -14.25 1.95
C GLU A 86 -2.64 -13.64 3.15
N TYR A 87 -2.43 -12.36 3.42
CA TYR A 87 -3.17 -11.62 4.44
C TYR A 87 -4.68 -11.64 4.19
N ASN A 88 -5.12 -11.34 2.96
CA ASN A 88 -6.53 -11.28 2.58
C ASN A 88 -7.19 -12.66 2.61
N ASP A 89 -6.45 -13.75 2.37
CA ASP A 89 -6.92 -15.12 2.54
C ASP A 89 -7.20 -15.44 4.02
N LEU A 90 -6.42 -14.87 4.95
CA LEU A 90 -6.72 -14.98 6.38
C LEU A 90 -8.00 -14.24 6.76
N LEU A 91 -8.28 -13.07 6.16
CA LEU A 91 -9.56 -12.37 6.36
C LEU A 91 -10.73 -13.22 5.86
N GLN A 92 -10.59 -13.84 4.68
CA GLN A 92 -11.62 -14.74 4.14
C GLN A 92 -11.86 -15.93 5.06
N SER A 93 -10.78 -16.53 5.57
CA SER A 93 -10.83 -17.65 6.51
C SER A 93 -11.47 -17.28 7.86
N ALA A 94 -11.32 -16.02 8.28
CA ALA A 94 -12.03 -15.46 9.44
C ALA A 94 -13.52 -15.17 9.18
N GLY A 95 -14.03 -15.45 7.96
CA GLY A 95 -15.44 -15.26 7.58
C GLY A 95 -15.78 -13.83 7.16
N LEU A 96 -14.78 -13.04 6.82
CA LEU A 96 -14.94 -11.70 6.24
C LEU A 96 -15.00 -11.80 4.69
N PRO A 97 -15.71 -10.92 3.98
CA PRO A 97 -15.96 -11.06 2.54
C PRO A 97 -14.77 -10.61 1.68
N ALA A 98 -13.52 -11.01 2.03
CA ALA A 98 -12.30 -10.53 1.42
C ALA A 98 -12.24 -10.80 -0.09
N HIS A 99 -12.42 -12.04 -0.51
CA HIS A 99 -12.38 -12.42 -1.92
C HIS A 99 -13.44 -11.73 -2.77
N LYS A 100 -14.62 -11.45 -2.19
CA LYS A 100 -15.68 -10.70 -2.90
C LYS A 100 -15.29 -9.25 -3.14
N LEU A 101 -14.66 -8.61 -2.15
CA LEU A 101 -14.21 -7.22 -2.23
C LEU A 101 -13.01 -7.10 -3.18
N ASP A 102 -12.04 -8.00 -3.08
CA ASP A 102 -10.92 -8.09 -4.00
C ASP A 102 -11.38 -8.25 -5.46
N LYS A 103 -12.24 -9.22 -5.75
CA LYS A 103 -12.82 -9.42 -7.10
C LYS A 103 -13.52 -8.16 -7.63
N ARG A 104 -14.22 -7.41 -6.76
CA ARG A 104 -14.85 -6.15 -7.15
C ARG A 104 -13.82 -5.12 -7.56
N LEU A 105 -12.71 -4.99 -6.81
CA LEU A 105 -11.65 -4.06 -7.16
C LEU A 105 -10.97 -4.44 -8.48
N TRP A 106 -10.66 -5.73 -8.68
CA TRP A 106 -10.15 -6.24 -9.96
C TRP A 106 -11.05 -5.87 -11.14
N THR A 107 -12.38 -5.94 -10.95
CA THR A 107 -13.34 -5.56 -11.98
C THR A 107 -13.29 -4.06 -12.29
N ILE A 108 -13.21 -3.22 -11.24
CA ILE A 108 -13.13 -1.75 -11.39
C ILE A 108 -11.82 -1.37 -12.11
N LEU A 109 -10.67 -1.84 -11.63
CA LEU A 109 -9.38 -1.51 -12.23
C LEU A 109 -9.23 -2.13 -13.63
N GLY A 110 -9.78 -3.33 -13.86
CA GLY A 110 -9.85 -3.96 -15.18
C GLY A 110 -10.65 -3.13 -16.19
N PHE A 111 -11.75 -2.49 -15.77
CA PHE A 111 -12.48 -1.54 -16.59
C PHE A 111 -11.63 -0.31 -16.92
N PHE A 112 -10.95 0.28 -15.94
CA PHE A 112 -10.06 1.43 -16.17
C PHE A 112 -8.91 1.09 -17.12
N ARG A 113 -8.26 -0.06 -16.96
CA ARG A 113 -7.19 -0.51 -17.87
C ARG A 113 -7.66 -0.62 -19.33
N LYS A 114 -8.92 -1.02 -19.56
CA LYS A 114 -9.47 -1.17 -20.91
C LYS A 114 -9.93 0.15 -21.53
N THR A 115 -10.35 1.10 -20.73
CA THR A 115 -11.03 2.32 -21.22
C THR A 115 -10.18 3.58 -21.14
N MET A 116 -9.22 3.65 -20.22
CA MET A 116 -8.41 4.85 -20.01
C MET A 116 -7.11 4.82 -20.83
N PRO A 117 -6.68 5.95 -21.39
CA PRO A 117 -5.38 6.07 -22.03
C PRO A 117 -4.24 5.69 -21.09
N HIS A 118 -3.15 5.12 -21.62
CA HIS A 118 -1.99 4.74 -20.79
C HIS A 118 -1.38 5.91 -20.02
N SER A 119 -1.42 7.14 -20.57
CA SER A 119 -1.00 8.34 -19.84
C SER A 119 -1.84 8.63 -18.60
N MET A 120 -3.14 8.38 -18.66
CA MET A 120 -4.02 8.52 -17.51
C MET A 120 -3.83 7.37 -16.51
N GLN A 121 -3.54 6.15 -17.00
CA GLN A 121 -3.19 5.03 -16.12
C GLN A 121 -1.90 5.33 -15.34
N LEU A 122 -0.86 5.86 -16.00
CA LEU A 122 0.37 6.26 -15.31
C LEU A 122 0.11 7.44 -14.34
N ALA A 123 -0.73 8.42 -14.74
CA ALA A 123 -1.12 9.51 -13.84
C ALA A 123 -1.87 9.01 -12.60
N ALA A 124 -2.71 7.96 -12.74
CA ALA A 124 -3.38 7.33 -11.59
C ALA A 124 -2.39 6.55 -10.72
N THR A 125 -1.41 5.87 -11.33
CA THR A 125 -0.34 5.19 -10.59
C THR A 125 0.44 6.19 -9.75
N ILE A 126 0.97 7.28 -10.31
CA ILE A 126 1.74 8.27 -9.54
C ILE A 126 0.91 8.96 -8.45
N ALA A 127 -0.42 9.05 -8.63
CA ALA A 127 -1.31 9.58 -7.60
C ALA A 127 -1.52 8.58 -6.45
N LEU A 128 -1.68 7.29 -6.75
CA LEU A 128 -1.82 6.24 -5.74
C LEU A 128 -0.49 5.99 -5.03
N GLU A 129 0.64 5.94 -5.73
CA GLU A 129 1.99 5.88 -5.17
C GLU A 129 2.26 7.05 -4.19
N HIS A 130 1.78 8.24 -4.53
CA HIS A 130 1.86 9.34 -3.59
C HIS A 130 1.02 9.09 -2.33
N TYR A 131 -0.18 8.48 -2.46
CA TYR A 131 -0.98 8.10 -1.30
C TYR A 131 -0.30 7.04 -0.45
N THR A 132 0.27 5.99 -1.05
CA THR A 132 0.98 4.95 -0.31
C THR A 132 2.17 5.54 0.43
N ALA A 133 2.96 6.41 -0.23
CA ALA A 133 4.10 7.09 0.36
C ALA A 133 3.73 8.00 1.54
N ILE A 134 2.69 8.85 1.43
CA ILE A 134 2.30 9.73 2.54
C ILE A 134 1.63 8.98 3.69
N LEU A 135 0.94 7.88 3.43
CA LEU A 135 0.42 6.99 4.46
C LEU A 135 1.56 6.20 5.13
N ALA A 136 2.53 5.72 4.37
CA ALA A 136 3.75 5.09 4.88
C ALA A 136 4.55 6.06 5.77
N ASN A 137 4.76 7.30 5.32
CA ASN A 137 5.41 8.34 6.09
C ASN A 137 4.71 8.56 7.46
N GLN A 138 3.38 8.56 7.49
CA GLN A 138 2.61 8.66 8.74
C GLN A 138 2.78 7.45 9.66
N LEU A 139 3.01 6.26 9.11
CA LEU A 139 3.26 5.06 9.89
C LEU A 139 4.68 5.05 10.49
N LEU A 140 5.66 5.60 9.75
CA LEU A 140 7.09 5.59 10.10
C LEU A 140 7.54 6.80 10.93
N SER A 141 6.88 7.97 10.82
CA SER A 141 7.35 9.28 11.33
C SER A 141 7.15 9.52 12.83
N GLY A 142 7.42 8.54 13.69
CA GLY A 142 7.32 8.70 15.15
C GLY A 142 5.89 8.69 15.69
N HIS A 143 4.90 8.47 14.84
CA HIS A 143 3.57 8.04 15.24
C HIS A 143 3.54 6.52 15.47
N GLU A 144 4.66 5.97 15.89
CA GLU A 144 4.88 4.56 16.27
C GLU A 144 3.76 4.04 17.18
N HIS A 145 3.24 4.90 18.04
CA HIS A 145 2.11 4.61 18.92
C HIS A 145 0.83 4.21 18.17
N ARG A 146 0.76 4.42 16.86
CA ARG A 146 -0.43 4.04 16.08
C ARG A 146 -0.56 2.55 15.89
N ILE A 147 0.56 1.84 15.72
CA ILE A 147 0.61 0.40 15.45
C ILE A 147 1.34 -0.38 16.55
N ASP A 148 2.09 0.29 17.43
CA ASP A 148 2.79 -0.34 18.54
C ASP A 148 1.83 -1.04 19.49
N GLY A 149 2.27 -2.21 20.00
CA GLY A 149 1.41 -3.08 20.81
C GLY A 149 0.40 -3.89 20.01
N SER A 150 0.36 -3.74 18.69
CA SER A 150 -0.40 -4.63 17.79
C SER A 150 0.26 -6.00 17.67
N VAL A 151 -0.46 -6.98 17.11
CA VAL A 151 0.07 -8.33 16.90
C VAL A 151 1.29 -8.28 15.99
N GLU A 152 2.40 -8.85 16.45
CA GLU A 152 3.75 -8.61 15.92
C GLU A 152 3.89 -8.89 14.42
N GLY A 153 3.45 -10.04 13.93
CA GLY A 153 3.57 -10.37 12.51
C GLY A 153 2.83 -9.37 11.60
N TYR A 154 1.61 -8.95 11.99
CA TYR A 154 0.86 -7.93 11.25
C TYR A 154 1.55 -6.57 11.30
N ARG A 155 2.03 -6.16 12.49
CA ARG A 155 2.79 -4.91 12.65
C ARG A 155 4.04 -4.90 11.77
N GLN A 156 4.79 -5.99 11.78
CA GLN A 156 6.02 -6.12 11.00
C GLN A 156 5.77 -6.05 9.49
N MET A 157 4.71 -6.69 9.00
CA MET A 157 4.32 -6.63 7.59
C MET A 157 3.98 -5.20 7.16
N TRP A 158 3.20 -4.48 7.95
CA TRP A 158 2.86 -3.09 7.64
C TRP A 158 4.07 -2.15 7.71
N MET A 159 4.97 -2.34 8.67
CA MET A 159 6.20 -1.55 8.79
C MET A 159 7.15 -1.82 7.61
N TRP A 160 7.32 -3.08 7.22
CA TRP A 160 8.12 -3.46 6.05
C TRP A 160 7.56 -2.85 4.77
N HIS A 161 6.26 -2.98 4.53
CA HIS A 161 5.60 -2.39 3.38
C HIS A 161 5.82 -0.86 3.35
N ALA A 162 5.61 -0.17 4.47
CA ALA A 162 5.82 1.27 4.56
C ALA A 162 7.27 1.70 4.27
N MET A 163 8.27 0.91 4.68
CA MET A 163 9.67 1.19 4.36
C MET A 163 9.95 1.01 2.86
N GLU A 164 9.44 -0.06 2.23
CA GLU A 164 9.62 -0.26 0.80
C GLU A 164 8.85 0.77 -0.05
N GLU A 165 7.66 1.22 0.39
CA GLU A 165 6.96 2.37 -0.20
C GLU A 165 7.83 3.65 -0.16
N THR A 166 8.58 3.86 0.92
CA THR A 166 9.53 4.96 1.03
C THR A 166 10.71 4.81 0.05
N GLU A 167 11.22 3.58 -0.12
CA GLU A 167 12.33 3.30 -1.03
C GLU A 167 11.99 3.63 -2.49
N HIS A 168 10.79 3.30 -2.95
CA HIS A 168 10.41 3.41 -4.36
C HIS A 168 9.46 4.56 -4.69
N LYS A 169 9.06 5.39 -3.73
CA LYS A 169 8.03 6.44 -3.86
C LYS A 169 8.16 7.38 -5.07
N ALA A 170 9.34 7.53 -5.62
CA ALA A 170 9.58 8.43 -6.76
C ALA A 170 9.65 7.70 -8.11
N VAL A 171 9.80 6.38 -8.14
CA VAL A 171 10.08 5.64 -9.38
C VAL A 171 9.01 5.86 -10.44
N SER A 172 7.74 5.70 -10.09
CA SER A 172 6.63 5.91 -11.03
C SER A 172 6.53 7.37 -11.48
N TYR A 173 6.87 8.32 -10.61
CA TYR A 173 6.91 9.76 -10.91
C TYR A 173 8.07 10.10 -11.84
N ASP A 174 9.25 9.50 -11.66
CA ASP A 174 10.39 9.67 -12.55
C ASP A 174 10.13 9.07 -13.93
N VAL A 175 9.44 7.93 -13.99
CA VAL A 175 8.95 7.41 -15.29
C VAL A 175 8.01 8.42 -15.96
N TRP A 176 7.08 9.03 -15.22
CA TRP A 176 6.21 10.07 -15.76
C TRP A 176 7.03 11.22 -16.36
N ASN A 177 8.01 11.74 -15.64
CA ASN A 177 8.86 12.83 -16.09
C ASN A 177 9.71 12.45 -17.32
N ALA A 178 10.14 11.21 -17.42
CA ALA A 178 10.94 10.73 -18.56
C ALA A 178 10.12 10.56 -19.84
N VAL A 179 8.83 10.18 -19.74
CA VAL A 179 8.04 9.78 -20.91
C VAL A 179 6.97 10.79 -21.33
N MET A 180 6.60 11.71 -20.44
CA MET A 180 5.59 12.72 -20.70
C MET A 180 6.22 14.07 -21.07
N LYS A 181 5.69 14.71 -22.11
CA LYS A 181 6.17 16.06 -22.47
C LYS A 181 5.81 17.05 -21.37
N PRO A 182 6.78 17.84 -20.86
CA PRO A 182 6.49 18.86 -19.86
C PRO A 182 5.54 19.94 -20.44
N GLY A 183 4.67 20.49 -19.60
CA GLY A 183 3.75 21.55 -20.00
C GLY A 183 2.42 21.50 -19.26
N LEU A 184 1.56 22.48 -19.57
CA LEU A 184 0.25 22.64 -18.91
C LEU A 184 -0.63 21.39 -19.05
N GLY A 185 -0.61 20.71 -20.20
CA GLY A 185 -1.42 19.52 -20.44
C GLY A 185 -1.07 18.37 -19.53
N SER A 186 0.23 18.03 -19.38
CA SER A 186 0.68 16.99 -18.46
C SER A 186 0.48 17.37 -16.99
N TYR A 187 0.67 18.65 -16.66
CA TYR A 187 0.36 19.17 -15.31
C TYR A 187 -1.13 18.99 -14.97
N LEU A 188 -2.04 19.38 -15.85
CA LEU A 188 -3.50 19.25 -15.63
C LEU A 188 -3.92 17.77 -15.60
N LEU A 189 -3.32 16.91 -16.43
CA LEU A 189 -3.58 15.47 -16.41
C LEU A 189 -3.15 14.87 -15.07
N ARG A 190 -1.95 15.18 -14.59
CA ARG A 190 -1.42 14.72 -13.30
C ARG A 190 -2.30 15.16 -12.13
N THR A 191 -2.57 16.46 -12.03
CA THR A 191 -3.32 17.03 -10.90
C THR A 191 -4.81 16.72 -10.94
N GLY A 192 -5.42 16.73 -12.12
CA GLY A 192 -6.83 16.33 -12.30
C GLY A 192 -7.05 14.84 -11.98
N THR A 193 -6.10 14.00 -12.39
CA THR A 193 -6.15 12.55 -12.03
C THR A 193 -5.96 12.35 -10.53
N MET A 194 -5.12 13.13 -9.85
CA MET A 194 -5.00 13.08 -8.39
C MET A 194 -6.34 13.37 -7.70
N LEU A 195 -7.07 14.39 -8.11
CA LEU A 195 -8.39 14.71 -7.54
C LEU A 195 -9.38 13.55 -7.73
N LEU A 196 -9.45 13.00 -8.95
CA LEU A 196 -10.31 11.85 -9.25
C LEU A 196 -9.92 10.63 -8.43
N THR A 197 -8.63 10.33 -8.38
CA THR A 197 -8.07 9.21 -7.60
C THR A 197 -8.37 9.37 -6.12
N THR A 198 -8.26 10.58 -5.57
CA THR A 198 -8.61 10.89 -4.17
C THR A 198 -10.04 10.48 -3.85
N VAL A 199 -11.00 10.92 -4.67
CA VAL A 199 -12.42 10.60 -4.46
C VAL A 199 -12.65 9.09 -4.55
N MET A 200 -12.08 8.43 -5.55
CA MET A 200 -12.25 6.99 -5.76
C MET A 200 -11.60 6.16 -4.66
N PHE A 201 -10.36 6.47 -4.31
CA PHE A 201 -9.60 5.76 -3.27
C PHE A 201 -10.36 5.77 -1.94
N TRP A 202 -10.71 6.94 -1.43
CA TRP A 202 -11.40 7.04 -0.14
C TRP A 202 -12.82 6.46 -0.18
N THR A 203 -13.52 6.58 -1.31
CA THR A 203 -14.84 5.94 -1.48
C THR A 203 -14.73 4.42 -1.37
N ILE A 204 -13.73 3.81 -2.02
CA ILE A 204 -13.53 2.35 -1.98
C ILE A 204 -13.05 1.92 -0.59
N VAL A 205 -12.09 2.62 0.01
CA VAL A 205 -11.60 2.33 1.36
C VAL A 205 -12.73 2.31 2.38
N PHE A 206 -13.56 3.36 2.40
CA PHE A 206 -14.68 3.43 3.36
C PHE A 206 -15.80 2.43 3.04
N ASP A 207 -16.12 2.16 1.78
CA ASP A 207 -17.07 1.11 1.41
C ASP A 207 -16.59 -0.27 1.89
N PHE A 208 -15.31 -0.60 1.66
CA PHE A 208 -14.73 -1.87 2.11
C PHE A 208 -14.68 -1.94 3.63
N HIS A 209 -14.27 -0.86 4.28
CA HIS A 209 -14.27 -0.78 5.74
C HIS A 209 -15.65 -1.06 6.34
N VAL A 210 -16.70 -0.38 5.85
CA VAL A 210 -18.07 -0.59 6.33
C VAL A 210 -18.52 -2.04 6.12
N ARG A 211 -18.22 -2.63 4.95
CA ARG A 211 -18.57 -4.03 4.66
C ARG A 211 -17.87 -5.02 5.58
N LEU A 212 -16.60 -4.79 5.87
CA LEU A 212 -15.84 -5.60 6.83
C LEU A 212 -16.42 -5.48 8.24
N MET A 213 -16.75 -4.26 8.68
CA MET A 213 -17.37 -4.00 9.98
C MET A 213 -18.74 -4.69 10.11
N LEU A 214 -19.58 -4.61 9.09
CA LEU A 214 -20.88 -5.27 9.08
C LEU A 214 -20.74 -6.80 9.09
N ALA A 215 -19.79 -7.34 8.33
CA ALA A 215 -19.50 -8.78 8.32
C ALA A 215 -18.98 -9.25 9.68
N HIS A 216 -18.05 -8.50 10.27
CA HIS A 216 -17.55 -8.77 11.63
C HIS A 216 -18.70 -8.83 12.64
N ARG A 217 -19.56 -7.80 12.65
CA ARG A 217 -20.71 -7.76 13.58
C ARG A 217 -21.63 -8.96 13.43
N ARG A 218 -21.86 -9.44 12.21
CA ARG A 218 -22.71 -10.62 11.93
C ARG A 218 -22.05 -11.92 12.35
N LYS A 219 -20.75 -12.05 12.15
CA LYS A 219 -20.00 -13.31 12.34
C LYS A 219 -19.42 -13.45 13.75
N HIS A 220 -18.92 -12.35 14.33
CA HIS A 220 -18.18 -12.33 15.59
C HIS A 220 -18.89 -11.53 16.72
N GLY A 221 -20.04 -10.93 16.41
CA GLY A 221 -20.83 -10.17 17.37
C GLY A 221 -20.47 -8.69 17.46
N ARG A 222 -20.92 -8.04 18.56
CA ARG A 222 -20.71 -6.61 18.77
C ARG A 222 -19.25 -6.33 19.13
N PHE A 223 -18.75 -5.19 18.69
CA PHE A 223 -17.43 -4.65 19.01
C PHE A 223 -17.55 -3.20 19.47
N GLY A 224 -16.60 -2.77 20.28
CA GLY A 224 -16.44 -1.38 20.69
C GLY A 224 -15.33 -0.68 19.90
N GLY A 225 -15.04 0.57 20.28
CA GLY A 225 -13.86 1.28 19.77
C GLY A 225 -14.11 2.20 18.58
N MET A 226 -15.35 2.46 18.16
CA MET A 226 -15.64 3.42 17.07
C MET A 226 -15.05 4.81 17.34
N TRP A 227 -15.07 5.27 18.59
CA TRP A 227 -14.44 6.54 18.94
C TRP A 227 -12.92 6.52 18.76
N ARG A 228 -12.26 5.35 18.95
CA ARG A 228 -10.83 5.20 18.67
C ARG A 228 -10.56 5.35 17.17
N LEU A 229 -11.41 4.78 16.31
CA LEU A 229 -11.31 4.98 14.86
C LEU A 229 -11.47 6.46 14.48
N VAL A 230 -12.46 7.16 15.06
CA VAL A 230 -12.66 8.59 14.80
C VAL A 230 -11.41 9.39 15.21
N LYS A 231 -10.84 9.11 16.37
CA LYS A 231 -9.58 9.74 16.79
C LYS A 231 -8.42 9.36 15.87
N TYR A 232 -8.31 8.09 15.53
CA TYR A 232 -7.26 7.58 14.64
C TYR A 232 -7.27 8.29 13.27
N LEU A 233 -8.45 8.52 12.71
CA LEU A 233 -8.59 9.15 11.40
C LEU A 233 -8.58 10.68 11.43
N TYR A 234 -9.24 11.30 12.41
CA TYR A 234 -9.61 12.72 12.35
C TYR A 234 -9.03 13.58 13.49
N SER A 235 -8.24 13.03 14.43
CA SER A 235 -7.62 13.87 15.48
C SER A 235 -6.79 14.99 14.85
N PRO A 236 -7.00 16.28 15.23
CA PRO A 236 -6.29 17.40 14.61
C PRO A 236 -4.76 17.33 14.70
N LYS A 237 -4.23 16.74 15.79
CA LYS A 237 -2.78 16.63 16.00
C LYS A 237 -2.18 15.37 15.38
N ASN A 238 -2.87 14.23 15.49
CA ASN A 238 -2.30 12.91 15.21
C ASN A 238 -3.24 12.04 14.36
N GLY A 239 -4.33 12.56 13.81
CA GLY A 239 -5.23 11.81 12.93
C GLY A 239 -4.58 11.57 11.58
N VAL A 240 -4.83 10.41 10.97
CA VAL A 240 -4.25 10.06 9.66
C VAL A 240 -4.58 11.13 8.61
N LEU A 241 -5.84 11.51 8.47
CA LEU A 241 -6.28 12.45 7.43
C LEU A 241 -5.72 13.87 7.58
N PRO A 242 -5.77 14.51 8.78
CA PRO A 242 -5.10 15.80 8.94
C PRO A 242 -3.59 15.75 8.71
N SER A 243 -2.94 14.66 9.12
CA SER A 243 -1.49 14.54 9.00
C SER A 243 -0.98 14.42 7.57
N ILE A 244 -1.76 13.79 6.67
CA ILE A 244 -1.37 13.66 5.25
C ILE A 244 -1.76 14.86 4.39
N ALA A 245 -2.61 15.79 4.92
CA ALA A 245 -3.20 16.85 4.12
C ALA A 245 -2.16 17.81 3.50
N GLY A 246 -1.09 18.12 4.24
CA GLY A 246 -0.01 18.98 3.76
C GLY A 246 0.73 18.35 2.58
N GLU A 247 1.19 17.11 2.72
CA GLU A 247 1.90 16.39 1.67
C GLU A 247 1.01 16.14 0.45
N TRP A 248 -0.29 15.87 0.67
CA TRP A 248 -1.26 15.76 -0.42
C TRP A 248 -1.43 17.08 -1.20
N LEU A 249 -1.46 18.23 -0.51
CA LEU A 249 -1.52 19.56 -1.16
C LEU A 249 -0.25 19.88 -1.95
N ASP A 250 0.92 19.49 -1.44
CA ASP A 250 2.19 19.71 -2.11
C ASP A 250 2.28 19.03 -3.48
N TYR A 251 1.56 17.92 -3.68
CA TYR A 251 1.48 17.26 -4.98
C TYR A 251 1.02 18.20 -6.11
N PHE A 252 0.23 19.23 -5.81
CA PHE A 252 -0.28 20.20 -6.79
C PHE A 252 0.70 21.32 -7.12
N ARG A 253 1.84 21.40 -6.44
CA ARG A 253 2.85 22.43 -6.78
C ARG A 253 3.43 22.16 -8.17
N PRO A 254 3.63 23.22 -9.01
CA PRO A 254 4.50 23.13 -10.16
C PRO A 254 5.92 22.71 -9.72
N GLY A 255 6.50 21.74 -10.41
CA GLY A 255 7.83 21.25 -10.07
C GLY A 255 7.91 20.33 -8.83
N PHE A 256 6.76 19.92 -8.26
CA PHE A 256 6.72 18.94 -7.19
C PHE A 256 7.49 17.66 -7.57
N HIS A 257 8.18 17.10 -6.60
CA HIS A 257 8.80 15.78 -6.69
C HIS A 257 8.61 15.03 -5.35
N PRO A 258 8.38 13.69 -5.36
CA PRO A 258 8.19 12.94 -4.10
C PRO A 258 9.33 13.07 -3.10
N TRP A 259 10.57 13.30 -3.56
CA TRP A 259 11.74 13.54 -2.70
C TRP A 259 11.83 14.97 -2.15
N ASP A 260 10.89 15.86 -2.45
CA ASP A 260 10.78 17.15 -1.74
C ASP A 260 10.52 16.92 -0.24
N HIS A 261 9.98 15.76 0.13
CA HIS A 261 9.84 15.27 1.49
C HIS A 261 10.88 14.19 1.76
N ASP A 262 12.03 14.59 2.31
CA ASP A 262 13.11 13.66 2.66
C ASP A 262 12.74 12.86 3.92
N ASN A 263 12.64 11.56 3.77
CA ASN A 263 12.32 10.61 4.83
C ASN A 263 13.24 9.37 4.83
N HIS A 264 14.46 9.51 4.28
CA HIS A 264 15.49 8.46 4.25
C HIS A 264 15.79 7.87 5.63
N GLN A 265 15.75 8.71 6.67
CA GLN A 265 16.05 8.33 8.05
C GLN A 265 15.20 7.14 8.54
N TYR A 266 14.01 6.94 7.97
CA TYR A 266 13.16 5.82 8.37
C TYR A 266 13.63 4.48 7.82
N LEU A 267 14.49 4.49 6.80
CA LEU A 267 15.07 3.27 6.22
C LEU A 267 16.25 2.73 7.03
N GLU A 268 16.85 3.55 7.90
CA GLU A 268 17.96 3.11 8.77
C GLU A 268 17.55 1.94 9.68
N GLY A 269 16.26 1.82 10.01
CA GLY A 269 15.71 0.71 10.80
C GLY A 269 15.43 -0.59 10.05
N LEU A 270 15.60 -0.62 8.73
CA LEU A 270 15.16 -1.73 7.90
C LEU A 270 15.85 -3.06 8.26
N ASP A 271 17.18 -3.06 8.42
CA ASP A 271 17.92 -4.28 8.78
C ASP A 271 17.49 -4.82 10.15
N THR A 272 17.22 -3.93 11.10
CA THR A 272 16.69 -4.32 12.41
C THR A 272 15.28 -4.93 12.29
N LEU A 273 14.43 -4.35 11.46
CA LEU A 273 13.10 -4.89 11.20
C LEU A 273 13.19 -6.28 10.56
N LEU A 274 14.07 -6.48 9.58
CA LEU A 274 14.28 -7.77 8.91
C LEU A 274 14.73 -8.85 9.90
N ALA A 275 15.71 -8.55 10.76
CA ALA A 275 16.16 -9.46 11.80
C ALA A 275 15.02 -9.84 12.79
N ASN A 276 14.17 -8.87 13.15
CA ASN A 276 13.01 -9.10 14.00
C ASN A 276 11.94 -9.97 13.32
N ILE A 277 11.73 -9.82 12.01
CA ILE A 277 10.83 -10.67 11.22
C ILE A 277 11.33 -12.11 11.24
N ASP A 278 12.61 -12.33 10.97
CA ASP A 278 13.21 -13.67 10.99
C ASP A 278 13.08 -14.33 12.37
N ALA A 279 13.33 -13.58 13.44
CA ALA A 279 13.16 -14.09 14.80
C ALA A 279 11.68 -14.43 15.12
N THR A 280 10.74 -13.61 14.62
CA THR A 280 9.31 -13.86 14.77
C THR A 280 8.90 -15.11 13.99
N ASN A 281 9.30 -15.22 12.75
CA ASN A 281 9.01 -16.38 11.89
C ASN A 281 9.57 -17.68 12.50
N ALA A 282 10.78 -17.65 13.05
CA ALA A 282 11.37 -18.80 13.73
C ALA A 282 10.57 -19.25 14.97
N ARG A 283 10.09 -18.29 15.78
CA ARG A 283 9.22 -18.58 16.94
C ARG A 283 7.89 -19.22 16.51
N TYR A 284 7.27 -18.73 15.45
CA TYR A 284 5.99 -19.26 14.95
C TYR A 284 6.15 -20.56 14.18
N ALA A 285 7.26 -20.77 13.46
CA ALA A 285 7.56 -22.03 12.78
C ALA A 285 7.66 -23.19 13.78
N ALA A 286 8.19 -22.94 14.98
CA ALA A 286 8.22 -23.90 16.07
C ALA A 286 6.82 -24.26 16.62
N GLN A 287 5.80 -23.43 16.34
CA GLN A 287 4.44 -23.56 16.87
C GLN A 287 3.41 -23.94 15.80
N ALA A 288 3.70 -23.80 14.51
CA ALA A 288 2.76 -24.00 13.42
C ALA A 288 2.95 -25.33 12.69
N ALA A 289 1.85 -26.06 12.46
CA ALA A 289 1.85 -27.15 11.48
C ALA A 289 2.16 -26.59 10.08
N PRO A 290 2.85 -27.35 9.21
CA PRO A 290 3.30 -26.86 7.90
C PRO A 290 2.13 -26.34 7.07
N ARG A 291 2.17 -25.06 6.67
CA ARG A 291 1.22 -24.46 5.75
C ARG A 291 1.33 -25.11 4.38
N ARG A 292 0.28 -25.76 3.93
CA ARG A 292 0.11 -26.11 2.52
C ARG A 292 -0.54 -24.91 1.83
N VAL A 293 0.25 -24.11 1.15
CA VAL A 293 -0.27 -23.03 0.27
C VAL A 293 -0.50 -23.64 -1.10
N PRO A 294 -1.73 -23.63 -1.64
CA PRO A 294 -1.94 -23.88 -3.07
C PRO A 294 -1.33 -22.72 -3.85
N LEU A 295 -0.35 -23.01 -4.69
CA LEU A 295 0.12 -22.05 -5.69
C LEU A 295 -1.04 -21.83 -6.68
N HIS A 296 -1.70 -20.68 -6.62
CA HIS A 296 -2.62 -20.29 -7.69
C HIS A 296 -1.80 -20.03 -8.95
N PRO A 297 -2.11 -20.68 -10.07
CA PRO A 297 -1.41 -20.41 -11.32
C PRO A 297 -1.67 -18.95 -11.70
N VAL A 298 -0.59 -18.21 -11.91
CA VAL A 298 -0.66 -16.89 -12.56
C VAL A 298 -1.28 -17.15 -13.93
N ALA A 299 -2.50 -16.69 -14.14
CA ALA A 299 -3.14 -16.77 -15.43
C ALA A 299 -2.22 -16.06 -16.45
N GLN A 300 -1.61 -16.85 -17.32
CA GLN A 300 -0.93 -16.35 -18.50
C GLN A 300 -2.02 -15.74 -19.39
N ALA A 301 -1.93 -14.45 -19.63
CA ALA A 301 -2.67 -13.70 -20.64
C ALA A 301 -1.70 -12.92 -21.49
#